data_e7caf9e16fd42c9ca77ba94843162dda
#
_entry.id   e7caf9e16fd42c9ca77ba94843162dda
#
_cell.length_a   1.000
_cell.length_b   1.000
_cell.length_c   1.000
_cell.angle_alpha   90.00
_cell.angle_beta   90.00
_cell.angle_gamma   90.00
#
_symmetry.space_group_name_H-M   'P 1'
#
loop_
_entity.id
_entity.type
_entity.pdbx_description
1 polymer ?
#
loop_
_entity_poly.entity_id
_entity_poly.type
_entity_poly.pdbx_seq_one_letter_code
_entity_poly.pdbx_strand_id
1 'polypeptide(L)'
;MLDVTHTTTALLQGLHSDGGNAAWEVLDRRYRPIVTGLARRLGLSEQDAMDVAQDTMVRVLAEYRDGRYDRSRGRMRSWLLSIARTKIADVYRKRAVRREARGESAMVTIPNEQELEDIWSTERRLVVLREALAELQATSKTADRSIRAFEMLIFHRRSVGDVASALDMSENDVYLAKSRVARKLRDTVKQLESCYEEDAP
;
A
#
# COMPACT_ATOMS: atom_id res chain seq x y z
N MET A 1 -0.58 12.12 6.73
CA MET A 1 0.67 12.48 6.04
C MET A 1 1.75 11.50 6.48
N LEU A 2 2.43 10.86 5.54
CA LEU A 2 3.56 9.99 5.86
C LEU A 2 4.72 10.85 6.37
N ASP A 3 5.37 10.41 7.44
CA ASP A 3 6.59 11.06 7.91
C ASP A 3 7.73 10.77 6.91
N VAL A 4 8.13 11.80 6.18
CA VAL A 4 9.18 11.70 5.15
C VAL A 4 10.60 11.83 5.73
N THR A 5 10.71 12.05 7.03
CA THR A 5 12.01 12.34 7.68
C THR A 5 12.83 11.08 7.98
N HIS A 6 12.19 9.89 7.94
CA HIS A 6 12.85 8.65 8.34
C HIS A 6 12.73 7.56 7.27
N THR A 7 13.84 6.98 6.86
CA THR A 7 13.88 5.75 6.06
C THR A 7 13.35 4.56 6.87
N THR A 8 13.01 3.47 6.21
CA THR A 8 12.60 2.24 6.91
C THR A 8 13.65 1.77 7.92
N THR A 9 14.94 1.89 7.58
CA THR A 9 16.04 1.58 8.49
C THR A 9 16.03 2.42 9.76
N ALA A 10 15.88 3.75 9.62
CA ALA A 10 15.84 4.65 10.78
C ALA A 10 14.64 4.35 11.69
N LEU A 11 13.47 4.01 11.11
CA LEU A 11 12.29 3.61 11.88
C LEU A 11 12.52 2.30 12.65
N LEU A 12 13.15 1.31 12.00
CA LEU A 12 13.49 0.04 12.65
C LEU A 12 14.44 0.25 13.83
N GLN A 13 15.46 1.09 13.68
CA GLN A 13 16.33 1.47 14.79
C GLN A 13 15.58 2.17 15.92
N GLY A 14 14.62 3.03 15.58
CA GLY A 14 13.76 3.72 16.53
C GLY A 14 12.86 2.79 17.36
N LEU A 15 12.53 1.60 16.88
CA LEU A 15 11.71 0.63 17.63
C LEU A 15 12.36 0.10 18.90
N HIS A 16 13.69 0.16 19.01
CA HIS A 16 14.45 -0.24 20.20
C HIS A 16 14.64 0.88 21.22
N SER A 17 14.25 2.12 20.90
CA SER A 17 14.36 3.28 21.79
C SER A 17 13.10 3.49 22.63
N ASP A 18 13.18 4.37 23.64
CA ASP A 18 12.00 4.79 24.44
C ASP A 18 10.88 5.43 23.59
N GLY A 19 11.22 5.88 22.36
CA GLY A 19 10.26 6.36 21.33
C GLY A 19 9.67 5.30 20.42
N GLY A 20 9.83 3.99 20.73
CA GLY A 20 9.44 2.88 19.87
C GLY A 20 7.97 2.88 19.42
N ASN A 21 7.06 3.45 20.20
CA ASN A 21 5.66 3.56 19.81
C ASN A 21 5.46 4.54 18.64
N ALA A 22 6.16 5.68 18.64
CA ALA A 22 6.07 6.64 17.54
C ALA A 22 6.65 6.07 16.23
N ALA A 23 7.81 5.41 16.31
CA ALA A 23 8.40 4.71 15.15
C ALA A 23 7.48 3.61 14.61
N TRP A 24 6.82 2.87 15.52
CA TRP A 24 5.83 1.86 15.16
C TRP A 24 4.63 2.46 14.44
N GLU A 25 4.05 3.54 14.95
CA GLU A 25 2.91 4.23 14.33
C GLU A 25 3.24 4.67 12.90
N VAL A 26 4.46 5.17 12.66
CA VAL A 26 4.91 5.56 11.33
C VAL A 26 5.04 4.35 10.42
N LEU A 27 5.64 3.24 10.89
CA LEU A 27 5.75 1.99 10.12
C LEU A 27 4.37 1.42 9.79
N ASP A 28 3.47 1.36 10.77
CA ASP A 28 2.13 0.85 10.59
C ASP A 28 1.35 1.68 9.55
N ARG A 29 1.37 3.00 9.68
CA ARG A 29 0.74 3.91 8.71
C ARG A 29 1.30 3.75 7.30
N ARG A 30 2.60 3.46 7.19
CA ARG A 30 3.30 3.28 5.91
C ARG A 30 2.96 1.95 5.24
N TYR A 31 2.96 0.87 5.99
CA TYR A 31 2.87 -0.48 5.43
C TYR A 31 1.48 -1.11 5.47
N ARG A 32 0.65 -0.78 6.46
CA ARG A 32 -0.72 -1.31 6.58
C ARG A 32 -1.56 -1.11 5.30
N PRO A 33 -1.59 0.07 4.66
CA PRO A 33 -2.35 0.26 3.42
C PRO A 33 -1.86 -0.62 2.26
N ILE A 34 -0.56 -0.89 2.19
CA ILE A 34 0.04 -1.75 1.16
C ILE A 34 -0.43 -3.19 1.36
N VAL A 35 -0.39 -3.69 2.61
CA VAL A 35 -0.86 -5.05 2.94
C VAL A 35 -2.35 -5.19 2.67
N THR A 36 -3.16 -4.18 3.04
CA THR A 36 -4.60 -4.15 2.74
C THR A 36 -4.84 -4.24 1.23
N GLY A 37 -4.12 -3.43 0.45
CA GLY A 37 -4.22 -3.45 -1.01
C GLY A 37 -3.81 -4.79 -1.62
N LEU A 38 -2.71 -5.39 -1.14
CA LEU A 38 -2.27 -6.73 -1.53
C LEU A 38 -3.37 -7.78 -1.27
N ALA A 39 -3.93 -7.81 -0.07
CA ALA A 39 -4.96 -8.76 0.32
C ALA A 39 -6.22 -8.63 -0.55
N ARG A 40 -6.64 -7.38 -0.84
CA ARG A 40 -7.77 -7.09 -1.75
C ARG A 40 -7.52 -7.56 -3.17
N ARG A 41 -6.32 -7.33 -3.69
CA ARG A 41 -5.95 -7.81 -5.03
C ARG A 41 -5.95 -9.32 -5.15
N LEU A 42 -5.68 -9.98 -4.05
CA LEU A 42 -5.77 -11.44 -3.95
C LEU A 42 -7.21 -11.93 -3.69
N GLY A 43 -8.22 -11.07 -3.77
CA GLY A 43 -9.63 -11.47 -3.70
C GLY A 43 -10.22 -11.59 -2.30
N LEU A 44 -9.57 -11.02 -1.26
CA LEU A 44 -10.17 -10.90 0.04
C LEU A 44 -11.24 -9.79 0.04
N SER A 45 -12.27 -9.96 0.88
CA SER A 45 -13.22 -8.86 1.15
C SER A 45 -12.52 -7.68 1.80
N GLU A 46 -13.14 -6.52 1.78
CA GLU A 46 -12.58 -5.33 2.47
C GLU A 46 -12.28 -5.61 3.94
N GLN A 47 -13.24 -6.23 4.64
CA GLN A 47 -13.09 -6.56 6.07
C GLN A 47 -11.95 -7.55 6.29
N ASP A 48 -11.91 -8.68 5.57
CA ASP A 48 -10.82 -9.66 5.71
C ASP A 48 -9.45 -9.07 5.35
N ALA A 49 -9.39 -8.16 4.37
CA ALA A 49 -8.15 -7.49 4.00
C ALA A 49 -7.64 -6.55 5.10
N MET A 50 -8.54 -5.83 5.76
CA MET A 50 -8.20 -4.98 6.90
C MET A 50 -7.74 -5.83 8.10
N ASP A 51 -8.43 -6.92 8.40
CA ASP A 51 -8.07 -7.84 9.50
C ASP A 51 -6.70 -8.49 9.23
N VAL A 52 -6.45 -8.96 8.01
CA VAL A 52 -5.14 -9.50 7.59
C VAL A 52 -4.05 -8.46 7.74
N ALA A 53 -4.29 -7.22 7.33
CA ALA A 53 -3.30 -6.16 7.45
C ALA A 53 -2.99 -5.86 8.93
N GLN A 54 -4.01 -5.78 9.78
CA GLN A 54 -3.83 -5.59 11.22
C GLN A 54 -3.03 -6.74 11.83
N ASP A 55 -3.44 -7.99 11.59
CA ASP A 55 -2.76 -9.18 12.10
C ASP A 55 -1.30 -9.28 11.62
N THR A 56 -1.05 -8.88 10.36
CA THR A 56 0.30 -8.83 9.81
C THR A 56 1.16 -7.82 10.58
N MET A 57 0.68 -6.60 10.77
CA MET A 57 1.43 -5.56 11.45
C MET A 57 1.68 -5.89 12.93
N VAL A 58 0.70 -6.45 13.63
CA VAL A 58 0.87 -6.93 15.02
C VAL A 58 1.95 -8.01 15.09
N ARG A 59 1.94 -8.97 14.17
CA ARG A 59 2.93 -10.04 14.12
C ARG A 59 4.32 -9.52 13.78
N VAL A 60 4.44 -8.58 12.85
CA VAL A 60 5.70 -7.89 12.50
C VAL A 60 6.29 -7.25 13.75
N LEU A 61 5.50 -6.51 14.53
CA LEU A 61 5.99 -5.86 15.76
C LEU A 61 6.44 -6.89 16.79
N ALA A 62 5.65 -7.93 17.03
CA ALA A 62 5.98 -8.97 17.99
C ALA A 62 7.28 -9.70 17.62
N GLU A 63 7.38 -10.17 16.37
CA GLU A 63 8.55 -10.88 15.88
C GLU A 63 9.80 -9.98 15.81
N TYR A 64 9.64 -8.69 15.53
CA TYR A 64 10.73 -7.73 15.57
C TYR A 64 11.27 -7.56 17.00
N ARG A 65 10.38 -7.39 17.99
CA ARG A 65 10.75 -7.29 19.41
C ARG A 65 11.40 -8.56 19.94
N ASP A 66 11.00 -9.72 19.44
CA ASP A 66 11.62 -11.02 19.75
C ASP A 66 12.97 -11.23 19.04
N GLY A 67 13.46 -10.26 18.28
CA GLY A 67 14.74 -10.36 17.55
C GLY A 67 14.73 -11.32 16.36
N ARG A 68 13.54 -11.67 15.84
CA ARG A 68 13.42 -12.61 14.71
C ARG A 68 13.70 -11.98 13.34
N TYR A 69 13.64 -10.65 13.27
CA TYR A 69 14.04 -9.95 12.05
C TYR A 69 15.56 -9.84 12.00
N ASP A 70 16.14 -10.43 10.97
CA ASP A 70 17.56 -10.38 10.71
C ASP A 70 17.80 -9.73 9.33
N ARG A 71 18.34 -8.53 9.35
CA ARG A 71 18.60 -7.73 8.15
C ARG A 71 19.61 -8.42 7.21
N SER A 72 20.54 -9.22 7.72
CA SER A 72 21.49 -9.95 6.90
C SER A 72 20.83 -11.03 6.03
N ARG A 73 19.64 -11.48 6.42
CA ARG A 73 18.83 -12.48 5.71
C ARG A 73 17.87 -11.88 4.70
N GLY A 74 17.65 -10.56 4.71
CA GLY A 74 16.77 -9.90 3.77
C GLY A 74 16.20 -8.57 4.26
N ARG A 75 15.58 -7.86 3.32
CA ARG A 75 14.97 -6.56 3.57
C ARG A 75 13.67 -6.70 4.36
N MET A 76 13.34 -5.69 5.16
CA MET A 76 12.07 -5.58 5.90
C MET A 76 10.85 -5.84 5.00
N ARG A 77 10.87 -5.33 3.78
CA ARG A 77 9.80 -5.53 2.80
C ARG A 77 9.53 -7.01 2.54
N SER A 78 10.56 -7.78 2.23
CA SER A 78 10.42 -9.20 1.89
C SER A 78 9.97 -10.01 3.11
N TRP A 79 10.48 -9.67 4.29
CA TRP A 79 10.06 -10.30 5.53
C TRP A 79 8.58 -9.99 5.84
N LEU A 80 8.16 -8.73 5.74
CA LEU A 80 6.77 -8.33 5.95
C LEU A 80 5.84 -9.00 4.93
N LEU A 81 6.25 -9.08 3.66
CA LEU A 81 5.49 -9.77 2.61
C LEU A 81 5.31 -11.25 2.92
N SER A 82 6.32 -11.93 3.47
CA SER A 82 6.24 -13.33 3.88
C SER A 82 5.21 -13.56 5.01
N ILE A 83 5.16 -12.66 5.97
CA ILE A 83 4.17 -12.69 7.05
C ILE A 83 2.77 -12.45 6.49
N ALA A 84 2.61 -11.43 5.62
CA ALA A 84 1.33 -11.12 4.98
C ALA A 84 0.82 -12.31 4.16
N ARG A 85 1.69 -12.95 3.36
CA ARG A 85 1.35 -14.16 2.60
C ARG A 85 0.82 -15.28 3.50
N THR A 86 1.47 -15.52 4.64
CA THR A 86 1.02 -16.52 5.61
C THR A 86 -0.38 -16.20 6.13
N LYS A 87 -0.64 -14.95 6.51
CA LYS A 87 -1.95 -14.51 7.01
C LYS A 87 -3.05 -14.60 5.96
N ILE A 88 -2.75 -14.26 4.72
CA ILE A 88 -3.67 -14.41 3.58
C ILE A 88 -3.98 -15.90 3.36
N ALA A 89 -2.96 -16.77 3.38
CA ALA A 89 -3.13 -18.21 3.26
C ALA A 89 -4.03 -18.79 4.34
N ASP A 90 -3.91 -18.29 5.59
CA ASP A 90 -4.76 -18.72 6.72
C ASP A 90 -6.23 -18.38 6.47
N VAL A 91 -6.52 -17.19 5.94
CA VAL A 91 -7.91 -16.81 5.58
C VAL A 91 -8.46 -17.73 4.50
N TYR A 92 -7.68 -18.02 3.48
CA TYR A 92 -8.11 -18.93 2.42
C TYR A 92 -8.34 -20.35 2.94
N ARG A 93 -7.46 -20.88 3.79
CA ARG A 93 -7.65 -22.19 4.42
C ARG A 93 -8.95 -22.24 5.22
N LYS A 94 -9.22 -21.23 6.04
CA LYS A 94 -10.47 -21.12 6.79
C LYS A 94 -11.72 -21.08 5.89
N ARG A 95 -11.62 -20.36 4.76
CA ARG A 95 -12.71 -20.30 3.78
C ARG A 95 -12.92 -21.63 3.06
N ALA A 96 -11.83 -22.32 2.68
CA ALA A 96 -11.89 -23.64 2.02
C ALA A 96 -12.59 -24.66 2.93
N VAL A 97 -12.20 -24.80 4.19
CA VAL A 97 -12.84 -25.68 5.17
C VAL A 97 -14.34 -25.37 5.31
N ARG A 98 -14.74 -24.10 5.34
CA ARG A 98 -16.16 -23.73 5.42
C ARG A 98 -16.94 -24.07 4.15
N ARG A 99 -16.31 -24.02 2.97
CA ARG A 99 -16.94 -24.40 1.69
C ARG A 99 -17.05 -25.90 1.55
N GLU A 100 -16.01 -26.65 1.89
CA GLU A 100 -16.04 -28.12 1.92
C GLU A 100 -17.15 -28.65 2.85
N ALA A 101 -17.33 -28.01 4.02
CA ALA A 101 -18.45 -28.33 4.92
C ALA A 101 -19.84 -28.06 4.31
N ARG A 102 -19.91 -27.28 3.20
CA ARG A 102 -21.13 -27.01 2.44
C ARG A 102 -21.23 -27.79 1.13
N GLY A 103 -20.27 -28.69 0.87
CA GLY A 103 -20.23 -29.49 -0.38
C GLY A 103 -19.72 -28.72 -1.60
N GLU A 104 -19.09 -27.56 -1.43
CA GLU A 104 -18.53 -26.74 -2.50
C GLU A 104 -17.02 -26.98 -2.63
N SER A 105 -16.54 -27.43 -3.80
CA SER A 105 -15.10 -27.51 -4.07
C SER A 105 -14.55 -26.14 -4.44
N ALA A 106 -13.47 -25.70 -3.79
CA ALA A 106 -12.78 -24.47 -4.14
C ALA A 106 -11.27 -24.64 -4.06
N MET A 107 -10.63 -24.69 -5.22
CA MET A 107 -9.17 -24.61 -5.30
C MET A 107 -8.74 -23.13 -5.17
N VAL A 108 -7.99 -22.80 -4.15
CA VAL A 108 -7.41 -21.47 -3.95
C VAL A 108 -5.93 -21.55 -4.31
N THR A 109 -5.54 -20.85 -5.36
CA THR A 109 -4.13 -20.72 -5.74
C THR A 109 -3.58 -19.42 -5.17
N ILE A 110 -2.58 -19.54 -4.29
CA ILE A 110 -1.82 -18.36 -3.83
C ILE A 110 -0.75 -18.07 -4.89
N PRO A 111 -0.61 -16.82 -5.34
CA PRO A 111 0.40 -16.44 -6.32
C PRO A 111 1.82 -16.83 -5.88
N ASN A 112 2.70 -17.03 -6.84
CA ASN A 112 4.12 -17.23 -6.57
C ASN A 112 4.77 -15.96 -6.00
N GLU A 113 6.01 -16.08 -5.56
CA GLU A 113 6.72 -14.98 -4.89
C GLU A 113 6.90 -13.75 -5.79
N GLN A 114 7.21 -13.95 -7.07
CA GLN A 114 7.38 -12.86 -8.02
C GLN A 114 6.06 -12.11 -8.26
N GLU A 115 4.97 -12.81 -8.42
CA GLU A 115 3.63 -12.19 -8.58
C GLU A 115 3.23 -11.38 -7.34
N LEU A 116 3.54 -11.89 -6.14
CA LEU A 116 3.31 -11.17 -4.90
C LEU A 116 4.14 -9.89 -4.80
N GLU A 117 5.41 -9.94 -5.20
CA GLU A 117 6.31 -8.79 -5.27
C GLU A 117 5.82 -7.73 -6.26
N ASP A 118 5.28 -8.14 -7.40
CA ASP A 118 4.73 -7.23 -8.41
C ASP A 118 3.46 -6.54 -7.92
N ILE A 119 2.57 -7.30 -7.25
CA ILE A 119 1.37 -6.74 -6.61
C ILE A 119 1.77 -5.77 -5.51
N TRP A 120 2.69 -6.14 -4.63
CA TRP A 120 3.21 -5.28 -3.57
C TRP A 120 3.77 -3.97 -4.12
N SER A 121 4.61 -4.05 -5.15
CA SER A 121 5.21 -2.89 -5.79
C SER A 121 4.16 -1.96 -6.40
N THR A 122 3.08 -2.53 -6.94
CA THR A 122 1.95 -1.77 -7.48
C THR A 122 1.17 -1.07 -6.36
N GLU A 123 0.84 -1.77 -5.27
CA GLU A 123 0.11 -1.20 -4.15
C GLU A 123 0.94 -0.11 -3.44
N ARG A 124 2.24 -0.32 -3.25
CA ARG A 124 3.14 0.71 -2.72
C ARG A 124 3.08 1.99 -3.55
N ARG A 125 3.18 1.88 -4.87
CA ARG A 125 3.09 3.06 -5.77
C ARG A 125 1.74 3.78 -5.63
N LEU A 126 0.65 3.04 -5.47
CA LEU A 126 -0.68 3.64 -5.26
C LEU A 126 -0.79 4.35 -3.91
N VAL A 127 -0.20 3.79 -2.85
CA VAL A 127 -0.15 4.44 -1.52
C VAL A 127 0.64 5.73 -1.60
N VAL A 128 1.86 5.70 -2.15
CA VAL A 128 2.71 6.88 -2.35
C VAL A 128 1.99 7.96 -3.15
N LEU A 129 1.31 7.57 -4.22
CA LEU A 129 0.60 8.53 -5.07
C LEU A 129 -0.60 9.16 -4.35
N ARG A 130 -1.34 8.41 -3.53
CA ARG A 130 -2.44 8.95 -2.70
C ARG A 130 -1.94 9.97 -1.70
N GLU A 131 -0.83 9.68 -1.02
CA GLU A 131 -0.22 10.59 -0.06
C GLU A 131 0.29 11.88 -0.73
N ALA A 132 0.99 11.75 -1.86
CA ALA A 132 1.43 12.90 -2.64
C ALA A 132 0.26 13.77 -3.11
N LEU A 133 -0.86 13.14 -3.48
CA LEU A 133 -2.05 13.85 -3.91
C LEU A 133 -2.73 14.58 -2.74
N ALA A 134 -2.82 13.93 -1.58
CA ALA A 134 -3.36 14.56 -0.37
C ALA A 134 -2.53 15.78 0.04
N GLU A 135 -1.20 15.71 -0.05
CA GLU A 135 -0.31 16.84 0.20
C GLU A 135 -0.53 17.97 -0.83
N LEU A 136 -0.67 17.62 -2.11
CA LEU A 136 -0.96 18.59 -3.16
C LEU A 136 -2.32 19.30 -2.93
N GLN A 137 -3.34 18.56 -2.49
CA GLN A 137 -4.66 19.13 -2.14
C GLN A 137 -4.56 20.12 -0.98
N ALA A 138 -3.76 19.77 0.05
CA ALA A 138 -3.60 20.61 1.24
C ALA A 138 -2.77 21.88 0.98
N THR A 139 -1.81 21.85 0.05
CA THR A 139 -0.82 22.91 -0.12
C THR A 139 -0.98 23.73 -1.40
N SER A 140 -1.73 23.24 -2.38
CA SER A 140 -1.77 23.83 -3.71
C SER A 140 -3.14 24.47 -4.03
N LYS A 141 -3.10 25.62 -4.73
CA LYS A 141 -4.24 26.23 -5.41
C LYS A 141 -4.62 25.51 -6.72
N THR A 142 -4.27 24.23 -6.85
CA THR A 142 -4.66 23.42 -8.04
C THR A 142 -6.17 23.29 -8.04
N ALA A 143 -6.80 23.54 -9.19
CA ALA A 143 -8.25 23.45 -9.32
C ALA A 143 -8.73 22.03 -8.94
N ASP A 144 -9.64 21.93 -7.97
CA ASP A 144 -10.23 20.66 -7.48
C ASP A 144 -10.68 19.75 -8.62
N ARG A 145 -11.21 20.36 -9.70
CA ARG A 145 -11.65 19.65 -10.91
C ARG A 145 -10.52 18.86 -11.58
N SER A 146 -9.30 19.44 -11.64
CA SER A 146 -8.13 18.75 -12.22
C SER A 146 -7.67 17.59 -11.32
N ILE A 147 -7.73 17.76 -10.02
CA ILE A 147 -7.39 16.71 -9.04
C ILE A 147 -8.43 15.58 -9.12
N ARG A 148 -9.72 15.90 -9.14
CA ARG A 148 -10.80 14.90 -9.30
C ARG A 148 -10.66 14.12 -10.62
N ALA A 149 -10.33 14.79 -11.73
CA ALA A 149 -10.09 14.12 -13.00
C ALA A 149 -8.94 13.11 -12.89
N PHE A 150 -7.85 13.51 -12.25
CA PHE A 150 -6.71 12.63 -11.99
C PHE A 150 -7.08 11.42 -11.12
N GLU A 151 -7.82 11.63 -10.03
CA GLU A 151 -8.29 10.57 -9.13
C GLU A 151 -9.17 9.56 -9.86
N MET A 152 -10.15 10.04 -10.63
CA MET A 152 -11.05 9.17 -11.40
C MET A 152 -10.30 8.30 -12.41
N LEU A 153 -9.31 8.86 -13.10
CA LEU A 153 -8.49 8.11 -14.06
C LEU A 153 -7.57 7.09 -13.40
N ILE A 154 -6.89 7.47 -12.32
CA ILE A 154 -5.78 6.66 -11.75
C ILE A 154 -6.30 5.67 -10.71
N PHE A 155 -7.13 6.11 -9.77
CA PHE A 155 -7.58 5.25 -8.67
C PHE A 155 -8.88 4.52 -8.99
N HIS A 156 -9.80 5.16 -9.71
CA HIS A 156 -11.08 4.56 -10.07
C HIS A 156 -11.10 3.92 -11.45
N ARG A 157 -9.98 4.02 -12.21
CA ARG A 157 -9.81 3.42 -13.56
C ARG A 157 -10.94 3.76 -14.54
N ARG A 158 -11.52 4.96 -14.41
CA ARG A 158 -12.54 5.46 -15.32
C ARG A 158 -11.92 5.78 -16.68
N SER A 159 -12.70 5.62 -17.75
CA SER A 159 -12.27 6.05 -19.08
C SER A 159 -12.20 7.59 -19.15
N VAL A 160 -11.44 8.10 -20.12
CA VAL A 160 -11.35 9.56 -20.35
C VAL A 160 -12.71 10.15 -20.68
N GLY A 161 -13.52 9.48 -21.50
CA GLY A 161 -14.86 9.89 -21.85
C GLY A 161 -15.81 9.95 -20.64
N ASP A 162 -15.77 8.94 -19.73
CA ASP A 162 -16.55 8.96 -18.49
C ASP A 162 -16.16 10.13 -17.59
N VAL A 163 -14.85 10.41 -17.48
CA VAL A 163 -14.36 11.53 -16.67
C VAL A 163 -14.76 12.88 -17.26
N ALA A 164 -14.64 13.01 -18.58
CA ALA A 164 -15.05 14.21 -19.32
C ALA A 164 -16.51 14.52 -19.07
N SER A 165 -17.38 13.51 -19.23
CA SER A 165 -18.82 13.62 -19.00
C SER A 165 -19.16 13.93 -17.52
N ALA A 166 -18.51 13.23 -16.56
CA ALA A 166 -18.81 13.39 -15.14
C ALA A 166 -18.36 14.75 -14.57
N LEU A 167 -17.32 15.35 -15.16
CA LEU A 167 -16.77 16.62 -14.70
C LEU A 167 -17.10 17.80 -15.62
N ASP A 168 -17.91 17.59 -16.66
CA ASP A 168 -18.21 18.59 -17.69
C ASP A 168 -16.92 19.24 -18.25
N MET A 169 -16.01 18.39 -18.76
CA MET A 169 -14.73 18.74 -19.35
C MET A 169 -14.65 18.18 -20.75
N SER A 170 -13.83 18.80 -21.61
CA SER A 170 -13.43 18.13 -22.85
C SER A 170 -12.43 17.00 -22.54
N GLU A 171 -12.37 15.97 -23.39
CA GLU A 171 -11.35 14.90 -23.22
C GLU A 171 -9.93 15.47 -23.23
N ASN A 172 -9.68 16.50 -24.04
CA ASN A 172 -8.39 17.20 -24.06
C ASN A 172 -8.08 17.84 -22.70
N ASP A 173 -9.07 18.49 -22.06
CA ASP A 173 -8.87 19.06 -20.73
C ASP A 173 -8.61 18.00 -19.66
N VAL A 174 -9.20 16.82 -19.80
CA VAL A 174 -8.92 15.68 -18.91
C VAL A 174 -7.47 15.21 -19.06
N TYR A 175 -6.95 15.09 -20.29
CA TYR A 175 -5.53 14.78 -20.53
C TYR A 175 -4.59 15.86 -19.98
N LEU A 176 -4.93 17.12 -20.19
CA LEU A 176 -4.16 18.25 -19.66
C LEU A 176 -4.17 18.26 -18.12
N ALA A 177 -5.33 18.00 -17.50
CA ALA A 177 -5.46 17.90 -16.06
C ALA A 177 -4.57 16.77 -15.50
N LYS A 178 -4.64 15.57 -16.10
CA LYS A 178 -3.78 14.44 -15.75
C LYS A 178 -2.28 14.82 -15.82
N SER A 179 -1.86 15.41 -16.91
CA SER A 179 -0.46 15.80 -17.13
C SER A 179 0.01 16.86 -16.12
N ARG A 180 -0.81 17.88 -15.86
CA ARG A 180 -0.50 18.96 -14.90
C ARG A 180 -0.36 18.41 -13.47
N VAL A 181 -1.32 17.59 -13.04
CA VAL A 181 -1.29 16.97 -11.70
C VAL A 181 -0.09 16.05 -11.57
N ALA A 182 0.15 15.16 -12.55
CA ALA A 182 1.30 14.25 -12.54
C ALA A 182 2.64 15.00 -12.45
N ARG A 183 2.78 16.13 -13.16
CA ARG A 183 3.99 16.96 -13.08
C ARG A 183 4.19 17.57 -11.69
N LYS A 184 3.11 18.06 -11.06
CA LYS A 184 3.19 18.64 -9.72
C LYS A 184 3.50 17.61 -8.62
N LEU A 185 3.08 16.36 -8.84
CA LEU A 185 3.31 15.26 -7.88
C LEU A 185 4.72 14.68 -7.96
N ARG A 186 5.48 14.94 -9.04
CA ARG A 186 6.75 14.25 -9.32
C ARG A 186 7.75 14.31 -8.16
N ASP A 187 7.97 15.49 -7.63
CA ASP A 187 8.99 15.70 -6.58
C ASP A 187 8.52 15.10 -5.25
N THR A 188 7.25 15.33 -4.90
CA THR A 188 6.65 14.73 -3.71
C THR A 188 6.65 13.20 -3.77
N VAL A 189 6.28 12.62 -4.92
CA VAL A 189 6.34 11.16 -5.12
C VAL A 189 7.76 10.64 -4.93
N LYS A 190 8.77 11.28 -5.54
CA LYS A 190 10.17 10.90 -5.40
C LYS A 190 10.63 10.95 -3.93
N GLN A 191 10.25 12.01 -3.22
CA GLN A 191 10.56 12.15 -1.80
C GLN A 191 9.87 11.07 -0.94
N LEU A 192 8.60 10.78 -1.20
CA LEU A 192 7.87 9.72 -0.51
C LEU A 192 8.43 8.32 -0.82
N GLU A 193 8.85 8.07 -2.06
CA GLU A 193 9.47 6.79 -2.42
C GLU A 193 10.77 6.53 -1.67
N SER A 194 11.59 7.57 -1.43
CA SER A 194 12.84 7.41 -0.66
C SER A 194 12.60 6.96 0.79
N CYS A 195 11.42 7.20 1.36
CA CYS A 195 11.07 6.72 2.70
C CYS A 195 10.97 5.20 2.80
N TYR A 196 10.75 4.52 1.67
CA TYR A 196 10.68 3.05 1.59
C TYR A 196 12.05 2.42 1.27
N GLU A 197 13.06 3.23 1.07
CA GLU A 197 14.42 2.73 0.87
C GLU A 197 14.95 2.18 2.19
N GLU A 198 15.63 1.06 2.07
CA GLU A 198 16.41 0.47 3.12
C GLU A 198 17.87 0.63 2.71
N ASP A 199 18.70 1.19 3.60
CA ASP A 199 20.13 1.27 3.34
C ASP A 199 20.66 -0.13 3.03
N ALA A 200 21.66 -0.23 2.17
CA ALA A 200 22.30 -1.52 1.88
C ALA A 200 22.82 -2.17 3.18
N PRO A 201 22.79 -3.49 3.28
CA PRO A 201 23.31 -4.21 4.45
C PRO A 201 24.82 -3.99 4.63
#